data_f2f5b8806d00bfa7e37914b2af88008e
#
_entry.id   f2f5b8806d00bfa7e37914b2af88008e
#
_cell.length_a   1.000
_cell.length_b   1.000
_cell.length_c   1.000
_cell.angle_alpha   90.00
_cell.angle_beta   90.00
_cell.angle_gamma   90.00
#
_symmetry.space_group_name_H-M   'P 1'
#
loop_
_entity.id
_entity.type
_entity.pdbx_description
1 polymer ?
#
loop_
_entity_poly.entity_id
_entity_poly.type
_entity_poly.pdbx_seq_one_letter_code
_entity_poly.pdbx_strand_id
1 'polypeptide(L)'
;MQRLVLVVVFIAALNSVFAQKKIPPFRMAQSDGKLFNASNLPMGKPVIIIYFSPECDHCQVLMKEWFKRSGDFRKASVAMITFLPLNSVALFEKEYKTKQHPNIISGTEGTGFFVRNYYKVLDLPFVALHDKNGNLVSTYSKDIPLNTLAAKLRQLN
;
A
#
# COMPACT_ATOMS: atom_id res chain seq x y z
N MET A 1 -21.92 -20.54 42.47
CA MET A 1 -21.59 -21.06 41.12
C MET A 1 -22.03 -20.12 40.00
N GLN A 2 -23.23 -19.55 40.03
CA GLN A 2 -23.75 -18.66 38.95
C GLN A 2 -22.94 -17.38 38.75
N ARG A 3 -22.39 -16.75 39.80
CA ARG A 3 -21.54 -15.55 39.71
C ARG A 3 -20.17 -15.82 39.08
N LEU A 4 -19.63 -17.01 39.28
CA LEU A 4 -18.34 -17.42 38.72
C LEU A 4 -18.43 -17.64 37.19
N VAL A 5 -19.56 -18.20 36.74
CA VAL A 5 -19.82 -18.43 35.30
C VAL A 5 -19.96 -17.10 34.54
N LEU A 6 -20.63 -16.09 35.17
CA LEU A 6 -20.76 -14.75 34.55
C LEU A 6 -19.41 -14.02 34.37
N VAL A 7 -18.48 -14.17 35.32
CA VAL A 7 -17.15 -13.57 35.24
C VAL A 7 -16.29 -14.24 34.13
N VAL A 8 -16.36 -15.55 33.98
CA VAL A 8 -15.66 -16.29 32.94
C VAL A 8 -16.17 -15.93 31.55
N VAL A 9 -17.50 -15.77 31.37
CA VAL A 9 -18.08 -15.35 30.08
C VAL A 9 -17.69 -13.91 29.73
N PHE A 10 -17.61 -13.01 30.71
CA PHE A 10 -17.21 -11.63 30.48
C PHE A 10 -15.73 -11.50 30.08
N ILE A 11 -14.83 -12.31 30.65
CA ILE A 11 -13.41 -12.33 30.30
C ILE A 11 -13.20 -12.92 28.89
N ALA A 12 -13.99 -13.90 28.48
CA ALA A 12 -13.90 -14.48 27.11
C ALA A 12 -14.35 -13.50 26.02
N ALA A 13 -15.26 -12.57 26.32
CA ALA A 13 -15.73 -11.57 25.36
C ALA A 13 -14.70 -10.45 25.05
N LEU A 14 -13.69 -10.26 25.90
CA LEU A 14 -12.66 -9.22 25.73
C LEU A 14 -11.52 -9.61 24.78
N ASN A 15 -11.47 -10.84 24.31
CA ASN A 15 -10.39 -11.34 23.44
C ASN A 15 -10.75 -11.38 21.94
N SER A 16 -11.72 -10.58 21.48
CA SER A 16 -11.90 -10.33 20.05
C SER A 16 -10.76 -9.45 19.55
N VAL A 17 -9.54 -10.00 19.53
CA VAL A 17 -8.42 -9.41 18.79
C VAL A 17 -8.82 -9.47 17.31
N PHE A 18 -9.37 -8.37 16.79
CA PHE A 18 -9.49 -8.20 15.35
C PHE A 18 -8.07 -8.33 14.78
N ALA A 19 -7.81 -9.46 14.12
CA ALA A 19 -6.55 -9.67 13.43
C ALA A 19 -6.40 -8.56 12.38
N GLN A 20 -5.66 -7.51 12.75
CA GLN A 20 -5.47 -6.35 11.91
C GLN A 20 -4.68 -6.77 10.67
N LYS A 21 -5.21 -6.50 9.49
CA LYS A 21 -4.59 -6.87 8.23
C LYS A 21 -3.20 -6.24 8.13
N LYS A 22 -2.19 -7.05 7.88
CA LYS A 22 -0.79 -6.61 7.77
C LYS A 22 -0.42 -6.26 6.33
N ILE A 23 0.76 -5.68 6.14
CA ILE A 23 1.39 -5.59 4.82
C ILE A 23 1.50 -7.01 4.26
N PRO A 24 0.99 -7.27 3.04
CA PRO A 24 1.14 -8.58 2.41
C PRO A 24 2.61 -8.86 2.11
N PRO A 25 3.07 -10.11 2.18
CA PRO A 25 4.43 -10.49 1.80
C PRO A 25 4.58 -10.49 0.27
N PHE A 26 4.36 -9.34 -0.37
CA PHE A 26 4.46 -9.21 -1.82
C PHE A 26 5.91 -9.32 -2.31
N ARG A 27 6.02 -9.70 -3.56
CA ARG A 27 7.25 -9.71 -4.34
C ARG A 27 6.97 -9.06 -5.69
N MET A 28 7.86 -8.17 -6.11
CA MET A 28 7.76 -7.51 -7.41
C MET A 28 9.12 -7.44 -8.09
N ALA A 29 9.11 -7.45 -9.42
CA ALA A 29 10.29 -7.20 -10.23
C ALA A 29 10.36 -5.71 -10.59
N GLN A 30 11.50 -5.07 -10.33
CA GLN A 30 11.80 -3.69 -10.70
C GLN A 30 12.16 -3.61 -12.19
N SER A 31 12.19 -2.41 -12.76
CA SER A 31 12.49 -2.20 -14.18
C SER A 31 13.85 -2.76 -14.63
N ASP A 32 14.82 -2.88 -13.72
CA ASP A 32 16.15 -3.48 -13.98
C ASP A 32 16.16 -5.01 -13.79
N GLY A 33 15.01 -5.63 -13.57
CA GLY A 33 14.85 -7.05 -13.34
C GLY A 33 15.16 -7.53 -11.92
N LYS A 34 15.64 -6.67 -11.03
CA LYS A 34 15.86 -7.04 -9.64
C LYS A 34 14.55 -7.30 -8.91
N LEU A 35 14.61 -8.23 -7.99
CA LEU A 35 13.45 -8.56 -7.16
C LEU A 35 13.46 -7.72 -5.89
N PHE A 36 12.29 -7.15 -5.57
CA PHE A 36 12.02 -6.46 -4.34
C PHE A 36 10.93 -7.21 -3.57
N ASN A 37 11.16 -7.49 -2.29
CA ASN A 37 10.21 -8.14 -1.41
C ASN A 37 9.67 -7.13 -0.38
N ALA A 38 8.47 -7.36 0.13
CA ALA A 38 7.88 -6.54 1.18
C ALA A 38 8.79 -6.43 2.43
N SER A 39 9.57 -7.48 2.73
CA SER A 39 10.56 -7.49 3.82
C SER A 39 11.72 -6.51 3.63
N ASN A 40 11.92 -5.99 2.41
CA ASN A 40 12.94 -4.96 2.13
C ASN A 40 12.43 -3.54 2.42
N LEU A 41 11.15 -3.37 2.77
CA LEU A 41 10.62 -2.06 3.17
C LEU A 41 11.29 -1.61 4.48
N PRO A 42 11.67 -0.32 4.58
CA PRO A 42 12.26 0.20 5.81
C PRO A 42 11.31 0.06 7.01
N MET A 43 11.80 -0.54 8.08
CA MET A 43 11.06 -0.66 9.35
C MET A 43 10.84 0.69 10.02
N GLY A 44 9.78 0.80 10.82
CA GLY A 44 9.49 1.99 11.62
C GLY A 44 8.98 3.21 10.85
N LYS A 45 8.59 3.03 9.59
CA LYS A 45 7.94 4.06 8.76
C LYS A 45 6.55 3.58 8.32
N PRO A 46 5.57 4.48 8.20
CA PRO A 46 4.33 4.15 7.52
C PRO A 46 4.59 3.68 6.08
N VAL A 47 3.75 2.79 5.58
CA VAL A 47 3.86 2.25 4.23
C VAL A 47 2.59 2.55 3.44
N ILE A 48 2.76 3.03 2.23
CA ILE A 48 1.69 3.20 1.25
C ILE A 48 1.93 2.22 0.11
N ILE A 49 0.95 1.35 -0.13
CA ILE A 49 0.94 0.47 -1.30
C ILE A 49 -0.04 1.05 -2.30
N ILE A 50 0.42 1.31 -3.52
CA ILE A 50 -0.41 1.75 -4.64
C ILE A 50 -0.42 0.64 -5.68
N TYR A 51 -1.60 0.06 -5.92
CA TYR A 51 -1.80 -0.92 -6.97
C TYR A 51 -2.50 -0.26 -8.15
N PHE A 52 -1.87 -0.30 -9.34
CA PHE A 52 -2.28 0.52 -10.46
C PHE A 52 -1.96 -0.11 -11.82
N SER A 53 -2.51 0.47 -12.88
CA SER A 53 -2.08 0.23 -14.26
C SER A 53 -1.67 1.56 -14.89
N PRO A 54 -0.48 1.68 -15.50
CA PRO A 54 -0.11 2.85 -16.29
C PRO A 54 -1.07 3.19 -17.44
N GLU A 55 -1.83 2.20 -17.92
CA GLU A 55 -2.80 2.33 -19.01
C GLU A 55 -4.20 2.75 -18.56
N CYS A 56 -4.43 2.88 -17.26
CA CYS A 56 -5.73 3.24 -16.68
C CYS A 56 -5.84 4.75 -16.50
N ASP A 57 -6.87 5.40 -17.06
CA ASP A 57 -7.07 6.85 -17.00
C ASP A 57 -7.12 7.38 -15.57
N HIS A 58 -7.88 6.74 -14.67
CA HIS A 58 -7.95 7.12 -13.26
C HIS A 58 -6.59 7.01 -12.57
N CYS A 59 -5.77 6.00 -12.95
CA CYS A 59 -4.42 5.86 -12.44
C CYS A 59 -3.51 6.99 -12.91
N GLN A 60 -3.62 7.37 -14.19
CA GLN A 60 -2.83 8.48 -14.73
C GLN A 60 -3.17 9.81 -14.05
N VAL A 61 -4.47 10.06 -13.78
CA VAL A 61 -4.92 11.22 -13.01
C VAL A 61 -4.31 11.21 -11.61
N LEU A 62 -4.42 10.06 -10.90
CA LEU A 62 -3.80 9.91 -9.58
C LEU A 62 -2.31 10.20 -9.63
N MET A 63 -1.56 9.61 -10.58
CA MET A 63 -0.11 9.75 -10.64
C MET A 63 0.32 11.19 -10.91
N LYS A 64 -0.35 11.91 -11.81
CA LYS A 64 -0.09 13.34 -12.05
C LYS A 64 -0.23 14.16 -10.77
N GLU A 65 -1.31 13.96 -10.02
CA GLU A 65 -1.54 14.68 -8.77
C GLU A 65 -0.60 14.22 -7.64
N TRP A 66 -0.31 12.92 -7.55
CA TRP A 66 0.63 12.35 -6.58
C TRP A 66 2.03 12.98 -6.73
N PHE A 67 2.58 13.00 -7.94
CA PHE A 67 3.94 13.50 -8.16
C PHE A 67 4.05 15.02 -8.02
N LYS A 68 3.00 15.79 -8.32
CA LYS A 68 2.94 17.22 -7.97
C LYS A 68 3.04 17.46 -6.45
N ARG A 69 2.55 16.51 -5.66
CA ARG A 69 2.44 16.58 -4.20
C ARG A 69 3.31 15.56 -3.49
N SER A 70 4.32 15.01 -4.14
CA SER A 70 5.18 13.94 -3.60
C SER A 70 5.81 14.28 -2.24
N GLY A 71 6.02 15.56 -1.97
CA GLY A 71 6.49 16.06 -0.67
C GLY A 71 5.57 15.71 0.51
N ASP A 72 4.25 15.61 0.29
CA ASP A 72 3.28 15.26 1.34
C ASP A 72 3.48 13.81 1.84
N PHE A 73 4.06 12.95 1.00
CA PHE A 73 4.21 11.51 1.25
C PHE A 73 5.66 11.07 1.51
N ARG A 74 6.62 12.00 1.55
CA ARG A 74 8.05 11.67 1.69
C ARG A 74 8.42 10.92 2.97
N LYS A 75 7.59 10.99 4.01
CA LYS A 75 7.80 10.30 5.29
C LYS A 75 7.31 8.85 5.28
N ALA A 76 6.56 8.43 4.26
CA ALA A 76 6.17 7.04 4.06
C ALA A 76 7.13 6.33 3.10
N SER A 77 7.26 5.02 3.25
CA SER A 77 7.76 4.15 2.17
C SER A 77 6.61 3.85 1.22
N VAL A 78 6.82 4.03 -0.07
CA VAL A 78 5.76 3.89 -1.09
C VAL A 78 6.13 2.78 -2.06
N ALA A 79 5.32 1.72 -2.12
CA ALA A 79 5.43 0.65 -3.10
C ALA A 79 4.36 0.85 -4.19
N MET A 80 4.79 1.17 -5.40
CA MET A 80 3.94 1.31 -6.58
C MET A 80 4.00 0.01 -7.39
N ILE A 81 2.91 -0.75 -7.37
CA ILE A 81 2.86 -2.12 -7.89
C ILE A 81 1.88 -2.19 -9.04
N THR A 82 2.34 -2.71 -10.18
CA THR A 82 1.49 -3.03 -11.32
C THR A 82 1.53 -4.54 -11.61
N PHE A 83 0.68 -4.99 -12.52
CA PHE A 83 0.67 -6.34 -13.09
C PHE A 83 1.19 -6.35 -14.55
N LEU A 84 1.46 -5.17 -15.11
CA LEU A 84 1.99 -5.04 -16.46
C LEU A 84 3.47 -5.42 -16.52
N PRO A 85 4.01 -5.75 -17.70
CA PRO A 85 5.39 -6.23 -17.85
C PRO A 85 6.42 -5.14 -17.53
N LEU A 86 7.70 -5.57 -17.40
CA LEU A 86 8.82 -4.72 -16.98
C LEU A 86 9.03 -3.46 -17.83
N ASN A 87 8.75 -3.54 -19.14
CA ASN A 87 8.84 -2.36 -20.01
C ASN A 87 7.84 -1.27 -19.63
N SER A 88 6.63 -1.64 -19.18
CA SER A 88 5.63 -0.68 -18.67
C SER A 88 6.10 -0.03 -17.37
N VAL A 89 6.78 -0.77 -16.49
CA VAL A 89 7.41 -0.21 -15.28
C VAL A 89 8.48 0.80 -15.66
N ALA A 90 9.37 0.44 -16.62
CA ALA A 90 10.44 1.32 -17.06
C ALA A 90 9.94 2.63 -17.71
N LEU A 91 8.86 2.55 -18.50
CA LEU A 91 8.22 3.73 -19.10
C LEU A 91 7.60 4.62 -18.01
N PHE A 92 6.88 4.03 -17.05
CA PHE A 92 6.32 4.74 -15.91
C PHE A 92 7.40 5.46 -15.09
N GLU A 93 8.50 4.77 -14.77
CA GLU A 93 9.63 5.35 -14.02
C GLU A 93 10.26 6.54 -14.76
N LYS A 94 10.39 6.44 -16.08
CA LYS A 94 10.90 7.53 -16.92
C LYS A 94 9.97 8.72 -16.95
N GLU A 95 8.66 8.49 -17.14
CA GLU A 95 7.64 9.52 -17.22
C GLU A 95 7.55 10.33 -15.93
N TYR A 96 7.45 9.65 -14.80
CA TYR A 96 7.26 10.28 -13.49
C TYR A 96 8.56 10.51 -12.72
N LYS A 97 9.71 10.21 -13.33
CA LYS A 97 11.06 10.39 -12.73
C LYS A 97 11.17 9.80 -11.32
N THR A 98 10.61 8.60 -11.13
CA THR A 98 10.48 7.97 -9.80
C THR A 98 11.81 7.83 -9.06
N LYS A 99 12.94 7.70 -9.78
CA LYS A 99 14.29 7.65 -9.20
C LYS A 99 14.70 8.91 -8.44
N GLN A 100 13.99 10.05 -8.65
CA GLN A 100 14.20 11.28 -7.87
C GLN A 100 13.46 11.27 -6.52
N HIS A 101 12.68 10.23 -6.27
CA HIS A 101 11.89 10.05 -5.05
C HIS A 101 12.37 8.81 -4.28
N PRO A 102 13.38 8.94 -3.39
CA PRO A 102 14.05 7.80 -2.76
C PRO A 102 13.15 6.96 -1.85
N ASN A 103 11.98 7.48 -1.49
CA ASN A 103 10.98 6.76 -0.72
C ASN A 103 9.99 5.96 -1.58
N ILE A 104 10.10 6.04 -2.91
CA ILE A 104 9.23 5.34 -3.86
C ILE A 104 10.00 4.18 -4.48
N ILE A 105 9.40 3.01 -4.48
CA ILE A 105 9.84 1.84 -5.22
C ILE A 105 8.73 1.39 -6.16
N SER A 106 9.05 1.16 -7.42
CA SER A 106 8.09 0.71 -8.44
C SER A 106 8.47 -0.66 -8.98
N GLY A 107 7.46 -1.45 -9.35
CA GLY A 107 7.68 -2.77 -9.90
C GLY A 107 6.40 -3.46 -10.33
N THR A 108 6.58 -4.66 -10.89
CA THR A 108 5.47 -5.52 -11.30
C THR A 108 5.43 -6.83 -10.53
N GLU A 109 4.23 -7.25 -10.13
CA GLU A 109 3.99 -8.60 -9.62
C GLU A 109 3.67 -9.60 -10.75
N GLY A 110 3.60 -9.11 -12.00
CA GLY A 110 3.21 -9.92 -13.15
C GLY A 110 1.80 -10.48 -13.03
N THR A 111 1.56 -11.62 -13.67
CA THR A 111 0.25 -12.29 -13.71
C THR A 111 -0.11 -13.06 -12.44
N GLY A 112 0.73 -13.01 -11.40
CA GLY A 112 0.45 -13.69 -10.13
C GLY A 112 -0.67 -13.03 -9.33
N PHE A 113 -0.95 -11.75 -9.56
CA PHE A 113 -2.02 -10.97 -8.92
C PHE A 113 -2.09 -11.12 -7.40
N PHE A 114 -0.95 -11.33 -6.75
CA PHE A 114 -0.90 -11.59 -5.31
C PHE A 114 -1.44 -10.42 -4.48
N VAL A 115 -0.98 -9.19 -4.75
CA VAL A 115 -1.44 -7.99 -4.05
C VAL A 115 -2.91 -7.71 -4.34
N ARG A 116 -3.29 -7.84 -5.62
CA ARG A 116 -4.68 -7.72 -6.05
C ARG A 116 -5.61 -8.65 -5.28
N ASN A 117 -5.24 -9.93 -5.20
CA ASN A 117 -6.04 -10.96 -4.51
C ASN A 117 -6.06 -10.76 -3.00
N TYR A 118 -4.91 -10.38 -2.42
CA TYR A 118 -4.81 -10.13 -0.99
C TYR A 118 -5.76 -9.02 -0.52
N TYR A 119 -5.81 -7.89 -1.24
CA TYR A 119 -6.70 -6.78 -0.89
C TYR A 119 -8.10 -6.90 -1.51
N LYS A 120 -8.34 -7.89 -2.38
CA LYS A 120 -9.57 -8.04 -3.17
C LYS A 120 -9.85 -6.79 -4.01
N VAL A 121 -8.82 -6.32 -4.73
CA VAL A 121 -8.90 -5.10 -5.54
C VAL A 121 -9.82 -5.33 -6.74
N LEU A 122 -10.90 -4.58 -6.80
CA LEU A 122 -11.87 -4.58 -7.91
C LEU A 122 -11.59 -3.44 -8.89
N ASP A 123 -11.34 -2.24 -8.36
CA ASP A 123 -11.15 -1.02 -9.15
C ASP A 123 -9.74 -0.46 -8.97
N LEU A 124 -9.24 0.18 -10.03
CA LEU A 124 -7.94 0.86 -10.04
C LEU A 124 -8.13 2.38 -10.18
N PRO A 125 -7.20 3.15 -9.61
CA PRO A 125 -6.12 2.76 -8.72
C PRO A 125 -6.63 2.29 -7.35
N PHE A 126 -5.82 1.47 -6.66
CA PHE A 126 -6.08 1.09 -5.28
C PHE A 126 -4.92 1.55 -4.40
N VAL A 127 -5.23 2.06 -3.21
CA VAL A 127 -4.23 2.53 -2.23
C VAL A 127 -4.51 1.92 -0.87
N ALA A 128 -3.49 1.35 -0.24
CA ALA A 128 -3.51 0.89 1.15
C ALA A 128 -2.48 1.66 1.97
N LEU A 129 -2.91 2.25 3.08
CA LEU A 129 -2.06 2.91 4.07
C LEU A 129 -1.86 2.00 5.28
N HIS A 130 -0.61 1.78 5.66
CA HIS A 130 -0.21 1.02 6.84
C HIS A 130 0.56 1.91 7.81
N ASP A 131 0.41 1.63 9.09
CA ASP A 131 1.20 2.27 10.14
C ASP A 131 2.66 1.75 10.15
N LYS A 132 3.49 2.31 11.03
CA LYS A 132 4.89 1.92 11.20
C LYS A 132 5.12 0.50 11.72
N ASN A 133 4.07 -0.16 12.20
CA ASN A 133 4.06 -1.56 12.62
C ASN A 133 3.54 -2.49 11.51
N GLY A 134 3.22 -1.93 10.33
CA GLY A 134 2.69 -2.65 9.19
C GLY A 134 1.21 -3.00 9.30
N ASN A 135 0.47 -2.44 10.25
CA ASN A 135 -0.97 -2.67 10.36
C ASN A 135 -1.74 -1.80 9.37
N LEU A 136 -2.75 -2.37 8.73
CA LEU A 136 -3.61 -1.63 7.81
C LEU A 136 -4.41 -0.57 8.54
N VAL A 137 -4.31 0.67 8.09
CA VAL A 137 -5.04 1.84 8.61
C VAL A 137 -6.25 2.18 7.75
N SER A 138 -6.06 2.22 6.43
CA SER A 138 -7.16 2.52 5.50
C SER A 138 -6.84 2.06 4.08
N THR A 139 -7.91 1.87 3.30
CA THR A 139 -7.83 1.58 1.86
C THR A 139 -8.72 2.55 1.09
N TYR A 140 -8.36 2.80 -0.16
CA TYR A 140 -9.10 3.63 -1.10
C TYR A 140 -9.05 2.99 -2.48
N SER A 141 -10.11 3.14 -3.27
CA SER A 141 -10.18 2.64 -4.65
C SER A 141 -10.77 3.70 -5.57
N LYS A 142 -10.35 3.68 -6.83
CA LYS A 142 -10.82 4.53 -7.91
C LYS A 142 -10.52 6.02 -7.69
N ASP A 143 -11.25 6.68 -6.80
CA ASP A 143 -11.06 8.09 -6.48
C ASP A 143 -10.29 8.22 -5.17
N ILE A 144 -8.99 8.48 -5.26
CA ILE A 144 -8.09 8.50 -4.10
C ILE A 144 -8.08 9.90 -3.47
N PRO A 145 -8.59 10.07 -2.23
CA PRO A 145 -8.63 11.38 -1.57
C PRO A 145 -7.26 11.77 -1.00
N LEU A 146 -6.36 12.30 -1.83
CA LEU A 146 -4.98 12.61 -1.44
C LEU A 146 -4.87 13.52 -0.21
N ASN A 147 -5.82 14.46 0.00
CA ASN A 147 -5.84 15.30 1.19
C ASN A 147 -6.06 14.47 2.47
N THR A 148 -7.03 13.56 2.42
CA THR A 148 -7.34 12.65 3.54
C THR A 148 -6.18 11.68 3.79
N LEU A 149 -5.60 11.12 2.73
CA LEU A 149 -4.46 10.22 2.83
C LEU A 149 -3.25 10.94 3.48
N ALA A 150 -2.92 12.16 3.04
CA ALA A 150 -1.85 12.96 3.60
C ALA A 150 -2.12 13.36 5.07
N ALA A 151 -3.37 13.69 5.42
CA ALA A 151 -3.75 13.99 6.80
C ALA A 151 -3.57 12.78 7.72
N LYS A 152 -4.03 11.60 7.30
CA LYS A 152 -3.82 10.35 8.06
C LYS A 152 -2.34 10.01 8.19
N LEU A 153 -1.57 10.15 7.11
CA LEU A 153 -0.13 9.89 7.16
C LEU A 153 0.58 10.79 8.19
N ARG A 154 0.19 12.06 8.29
CA ARG A 154 0.75 12.97 9.32
C ARG A 154 0.47 12.51 10.74
N GLN A 155 -0.67 11.87 11.00
CA GLN A 155 -1.02 11.33 12.32
C GLN A 155 -0.22 10.07 12.69
N LEU A 156 0.36 9.37 11.72
CA LEU A 156 1.14 8.14 11.91
C LEU A 156 2.66 8.40 12.11
N ASN A 157 3.11 9.63 11.90
CA ASN A 157 4.52 10.05 12.05
C ASN A 157 4.76 10.74 13.44
#